data_88f3f90bff7ee2fe584a6b90c802c6f0
#
_entry.id   88f3f90bff7ee2fe584a6b90c802c6f0
#
_cell.length_a   1.000
_cell.length_b   1.000
_cell.length_c   1.000
_cell.angle_alpha   90.00
_cell.angle_beta   90.00
_cell.angle_gamma   90.00
#
_symmetry.space_group_name_H-M   'P 1'
#
loop_
_entity.id
_entity.type
_entity.pdbx_description
1 polymer ?
#
loop_
_entity_poly.entity_id
_entity_poly.type
_entity_poly.pdbx_seq_one_letter_code
_entity_poly.pdbx_strand_id
1 'polypeptide(L)'
;MSSLQISQGTFRLSDTKTLKIDHLSVAAGESWAFVGSNGSGKSALARALAGDLPLLSGQRESHFSRVTRLSFEQLQKLVSDEWQRNNTDLLSPGEEDTGRTTAEIIQDEVKDPARCARLAEQFGISALLDRRFKYLSTGETRKTLLCQALMTDPQLLILDEPFDGLDVNSRQQLAALLADLHSAGITLVLVLNRFDEIPEFVQFAGVLADCTLSETGEKSSLLQQALVAQLAHSEKLDGITLPEPDVPPARHALADSAPRIMLNDGVVSYNDRPVINHLSWTVNPGEHWQIVGPNGAGKSTLLSLVTGDHPQGYSNDLTLFGRRRGSGETIWDIKKHIGYVSSSLHLDYRVSTNVRNVILSGYFDSIGIYQAVSDKQHKLVQQWLDILGIDKRTADAPFHSLSWGQQRLALIVRALVKHPTLLILDEPLQGLDPLNRQLVRRFVDVLIGEGATQLLFVSHHAEDAPDCITHRLAFVPSGDGYTYQLGPVA
;
A
#
# COMPACT_ATOMS: atom_id res chain seq x y z
N MET A 1 -11.82 37.75 -5.71
CA MET A 1 -12.15 36.46 -5.11
C MET A 1 -10.82 35.72 -4.91
N SER A 2 -10.61 35.11 -3.75
CA SER A 2 -9.37 34.35 -3.50
C SER A 2 -9.34 33.14 -4.44
N SER A 3 -8.23 32.96 -5.15
CA SER A 3 -8.02 31.85 -6.08
C SER A 3 -6.53 31.54 -6.23
N LEU A 4 -6.21 30.36 -6.68
CA LEU A 4 -4.88 29.96 -7.11
C LEU A 4 -4.97 29.54 -8.57
N GLN A 5 -4.14 30.12 -9.41
CA GLN A 5 -4.11 29.84 -10.86
C GLN A 5 -2.69 29.49 -11.29
N ILE A 6 -2.58 28.46 -12.12
CA ILE A 6 -1.32 28.08 -12.78
C ILE A 6 -1.62 27.97 -14.28
N SER A 7 -0.82 28.63 -15.11
CA SER A 7 -0.92 28.59 -16.56
C SER A 7 0.45 28.27 -17.16
N GLN A 8 0.51 27.17 -17.92
CA GLN A 8 1.72 26.63 -18.58
C GLN A 8 2.93 26.52 -17.62
N GLY A 9 2.64 26.16 -16.35
CA GLY A 9 3.64 26.10 -15.30
C GLY A 9 4.58 24.91 -15.44
N THR A 10 5.89 25.20 -15.45
CA THR A 10 6.94 24.17 -15.36
C THR A 10 7.75 24.44 -14.09
N PHE A 11 7.75 23.48 -13.17
CA PHE A 11 8.43 23.59 -11.88
C PHE A 11 9.63 22.65 -11.81
N ARG A 12 10.73 23.09 -11.19
CA ARG A 12 11.93 22.27 -11.01
C ARG A 12 11.74 21.30 -9.86
N LEU A 13 11.97 20.00 -10.12
CA LEU A 13 12.03 18.96 -9.09
C LEU A 13 13.45 18.55 -8.76
N SER A 14 14.28 18.40 -9.80
CA SER A 14 15.71 18.11 -9.74
C SER A 14 16.39 18.70 -10.98
N ASP A 15 17.67 18.43 -11.18
CA ASP A 15 18.39 18.89 -12.38
C ASP A 15 17.85 18.29 -13.68
N THR A 16 17.18 17.14 -13.59
CA THR A 16 16.70 16.39 -14.76
C THR A 16 15.18 16.21 -14.80
N LYS A 17 14.46 16.53 -13.70
CA LYS A 17 13.01 16.32 -13.60
C LYS A 17 12.26 17.62 -13.37
N THR A 18 11.13 17.77 -14.05
CA THR A 18 10.22 18.91 -13.91
C THR A 18 8.79 18.42 -13.73
N LEU A 19 7.99 19.21 -13.01
CA LEU A 19 6.53 19.05 -12.96
C LEU A 19 5.91 20.03 -13.95
N LYS A 20 4.97 19.55 -14.77
CA LYS A 20 4.24 20.34 -15.75
C LYS A 20 2.77 20.46 -15.39
N ILE A 21 2.25 21.68 -15.45
CA ILE A 21 0.85 22.01 -15.19
C ILE A 21 0.40 22.99 -16.28
N ASP A 22 -0.34 22.50 -17.28
CA ASP A 22 -0.77 23.35 -18.40
C ASP A 22 -1.80 24.38 -17.94
N HIS A 23 -2.81 23.93 -17.21
CA HIS A 23 -3.81 24.81 -16.62
C HIS A 23 -4.39 24.21 -15.34
N LEU A 24 -4.47 25.02 -14.29
CA LEU A 24 -5.16 24.69 -13.05
C LEU A 24 -5.71 25.97 -12.43
N SER A 25 -6.97 25.92 -12.01
CA SER A 25 -7.61 26.99 -11.25
C SER A 25 -8.34 26.40 -10.05
N VAL A 26 -8.01 26.89 -8.86
CA VAL A 26 -8.65 26.51 -7.58
C VAL A 26 -9.25 27.76 -6.99
N ALA A 27 -10.58 27.80 -6.90
CA ALA A 27 -11.29 28.95 -6.31
C ALA A 27 -11.52 28.77 -4.80
N ALA A 28 -11.78 29.87 -4.10
CA ALA A 28 -12.11 29.83 -2.69
C ALA A 28 -13.38 29.02 -2.41
N GLY A 29 -13.34 28.16 -1.41
CA GLY A 29 -14.45 27.30 -1.03
C GLY A 29 -14.58 26.04 -1.87
N GLU A 30 -13.66 25.77 -2.81
CA GLU A 30 -13.63 24.51 -3.55
C GLU A 30 -12.89 23.41 -2.78
N SER A 31 -13.23 22.16 -3.10
CA SER A 31 -12.54 20.97 -2.63
C SER A 31 -12.01 20.16 -3.80
N TRP A 32 -10.71 19.93 -3.79
CA TRP A 32 -9.98 19.24 -4.86
C TRP A 32 -9.28 17.99 -4.34
N ALA A 33 -9.23 16.96 -5.18
CA ALA A 33 -8.36 15.80 -4.97
C ALA A 33 -7.47 15.58 -6.20
N PHE A 34 -6.17 15.47 -5.98
CA PHE A 34 -5.22 15.10 -7.02
C PHE A 34 -4.73 13.67 -6.79
N VAL A 35 -4.85 12.85 -7.82
CA VAL A 35 -4.58 11.42 -7.75
C VAL A 35 -3.54 11.03 -8.81
N GLY A 36 -2.69 10.09 -8.48
CA GLY A 36 -1.70 9.54 -9.41
C GLY A 36 -0.89 8.42 -8.77
N SER A 37 -0.20 7.65 -9.58
CA SER A 37 0.69 6.59 -9.10
C SER A 37 1.85 7.16 -8.26
N ASN A 38 2.48 6.30 -7.46
CA ASN A 38 3.67 6.71 -6.73
C ASN A 38 4.77 7.12 -7.72
N GLY A 39 5.42 8.25 -7.43
CA GLY A 39 6.41 8.85 -8.34
C GLY A 39 5.83 9.71 -9.46
N SER A 40 4.49 9.82 -9.60
CA SER A 40 3.84 10.67 -10.61
C SER A 40 3.98 12.18 -10.39
N GLY A 41 4.57 12.60 -9.28
CA GLY A 41 4.78 14.01 -8.95
C GLY A 41 3.73 14.63 -8.03
N LYS A 42 2.92 13.83 -7.33
CA LYS A 42 1.85 14.29 -6.42
C LYS A 42 2.35 15.25 -5.33
N SER A 43 3.35 14.83 -4.54
CA SER A 43 3.93 15.68 -3.49
C SER A 43 4.61 16.91 -4.07
N ALA A 44 5.13 16.82 -5.32
CA ALA A 44 5.63 17.97 -6.04
C ALA A 44 4.51 18.95 -6.42
N LEU A 45 3.34 18.43 -6.85
CA LEU A 45 2.16 19.26 -7.07
C LEU A 45 1.75 19.99 -5.79
N ALA A 46 1.65 19.28 -4.65
CA ALA A 46 1.34 19.91 -3.35
C ALA A 46 2.31 21.07 -3.04
N ARG A 47 3.61 20.87 -3.28
CA ARG A 47 4.65 21.90 -3.09
C ARG A 47 4.51 23.03 -4.10
N ALA A 48 4.19 22.75 -5.38
CA ALA A 48 3.97 23.78 -6.39
C ALA A 48 2.75 24.65 -6.07
N LEU A 49 1.65 24.03 -5.60
CA LEU A 49 0.45 24.74 -5.16
C LEU A 49 0.73 25.60 -3.90
N ALA A 50 1.54 25.13 -2.98
CA ALA A 50 1.96 25.91 -1.81
C ALA A 50 2.91 27.08 -2.17
N GLY A 51 3.62 26.99 -3.30
CA GLY A 51 4.63 27.95 -3.71
C GLY A 51 6.05 27.58 -3.26
N ASP A 52 6.25 26.33 -2.82
CA ASP A 52 7.52 25.81 -2.29
C ASP A 52 8.46 25.30 -3.40
N LEU A 53 8.06 25.36 -4.68
CA LEU A 53 8.88 24.93 -5.80
C LEU A 53 9.26 26.09 -6.72
N PRO A 54 10.52 26.12 -7.24
CA PRO A 54 10.92 27.09 -8.23
C PRO A 54 10.16 26.93 -9.53
N LEU A 55 9.52 28.00 -10.00
CA LEU A 55 8.88 28.09 -11.32
C LEU A 55 9.94 28.42 -12.37
N LEU A 56 10.10 27.55 -13.38
CA LEU A 56 11.03 27.74 -14.50
C LEU A 56 10.40 28.50 -15.66
N SER A 57 9.13 28.22 -15.94
CA SER A 57 8.34 28.89 -17.00
C SER A 57 6.86 28.86 -16.69
N GLY A 58 6.09 29.74 -17.36
CA GLY A 58 4.67 29.90 -17.14
C GLY A 58 4.35 30.89 -16.01
N GLN A 59 3.14 30.82 -15.48
CA GLN A 59 2.66 31.73 -14.45
C GLN A 59 2.00 30.95 -13.32
N ARG A 60 2.24 31.38 -12.07
CA ARG A 60 1.54 30.95 -10.87
C ARG A 60 1.10 32.18 -10.09
N GLU A 61 -0.18 32.34 -9.91
CA GLU A 61 -0.78 33.43 -9.15
C GLU A 61 -1.61 32.86 -7.99
N SER A 62 -1.44 33.39 -6.80
CA SER A 62 -2.23 33.01 -5.63
C SER A 62 -2.73 34.25 -4.94
N HIS A 63 -4.05 34.34 -4.78
CA HIS A 63 -4.76 35.38 -4.05
C HIS A 63 -5.27 34.90 -2.68
N PHE A 64 -4.87 33.70 -2.24
CA PHE A 64 -5.08 33.25 -0.87
C PHE A 64 -4.08 33.95 0.06
N SER A 65 -4.58 34.57 1.12
CA SER A 65 -3.72 35.28 2.08
C SER A 65 -2.87 34.32 2.91
N ARG A 66 -3.37 33.10 3.13
CA ARG A 66 -2.68 32.04 3.89
C ARG A 66 -2.89 30.68 3.24
N VAL A 67 -1.79 30.09 2.82
CA VAL A 67 -1.73 28.72 2.27
C VAL A 67 -0.91 27.89 3.23
N THR A 68 -1.48 26.80 3.72
CA THR A 68 -0.77 25.86 4.60
C THR A 68 -0.74 24.50 3.93
N ARG A 69 0.45 23.90 3.85
CA ARG A 69 0.67 22.55 3.34
C ARG A 69 1.12 21.64 4.47
N LEU A 70 0.48 20.48 4.58
CA LEU A 70 0.84 19.43 5.51
C LEU A 70 1.13 18.15 4.72
N SER A 71 2.32 17.59 4.89
CA SER A 71 2.72 16.30 4.30
C SER A 71 2.86 15.26 5.39
N PHE A 72 2.14 14.15 5.23
CA PHE A 72 2.15 13.05 6.19
C PHE A 72 3.27 12.03 5.91
N GLU A 73 3.95 12.09 4.77
CA GLU A 73 5.14 11.31 4.49
C GLU A 73 6.26 11.62 5.52
N GLN A 74 6.35 12.87 5.97
CA GLN A 74 7.34 13.30 6.95
C GLN A 74 6.98 13.00 8.40
N LEU A 75 5.79 12.46 8.65
CA LEU A 75 5.28 12.20 10.00
C LEU A 75 6.16 11.22 10.77
N GLN A 76 6.57 10.12 10.14
CA GLN A 76 7.47 9.13 10.76
C GLN A 76 8.83 9.74 11.10
N LYS A 77 9.32 10.64 10.23
CA LYS A 77 10.55 11.36 10.49
C LYS A 77 10.42 12.29 11.70
N LEU A 78 9.32 13.04 11.77
CA LEU A 78 9.06 13.94 12.90
C LEU A 78 9.00 13.19 14.24
N VAL A 79 8.29 12.05 14.25
CA VAL A 79 8.21 11.20 15.44
C VAL A 79 9.59 10.60 15.76
N SER A 80 10.33 10.15 14.76
CA SER A 80 11.70 9.64 14.93
C SER A 80 12.66 10.72 15.44
N ASP A 81 12.56 11.95 14.93
CA ASP A 81 13.37 13.07 15.40
C ASP A 81 13.06 13.42 16.86
N GLU A 82 11.79 13.36 17.28
CA GLU A 82 11.39 13.55 18.70
C GLU A 82 11.93 12.41 19.58
N TRP A 83 11.93 11.17 19.11
CA TRP A 83 12.54 10.06 19.82
C TRP A 83 14.07 10.21 19.93
N GLN A 84 14.74 10.63 18.85
CA GLN A 84 16.21 10.82 18.87
C GLN A 84 16.65 11.98 19.76
N ARG A 85 15.89 13.08 19.79
CA ARG A 85 16.19 14.24 20.63
C ARG A 85 15.98 13.96 22.11
N ASN A 86 15.04 13.09 22.45
CA ASN A 86 14.60 12.78 23.81
C ASN A 86 14.58 11.26 24.02
N ASN A 87 15.75 10.62 23.86
CA ASN A 87 15.87 9.17 23.99
C ASN A 87 15.72 8.74 25.45
N THR A 88 14.53 8.24 25.79
CA THR A 88 14.19 7.78 27.14
C THR A 88 14.90 6.48 27.54
N ASP A 89 15.42 5.70 26.57
CA ASP A 89 16.20 4.49 26.86
C ASP A 89 17.54 4.80 27.56
N LEU A 90 17.97 6.06 27.53
CA LEU A 90 19.18 6.57 28.17
C LEU A 90 18.94 7.32 29.47
N LEU A 91 17.66 7.48 29.89
CA LEU A 91 17.31 8.21 31.11
C LEU A 91 17.71 7.38 32.35
N SER A 92 18.38 8.04 33.27
CA SER A 92 18.68 7.46 34.60
C SER A 92 17.40 7.48 35.46
N PRO A 93 17.30 6.58 36.48
CA PRO A 93 16.16 6.61 37.37
C PRO A 93 16.01 8.00 38.06
N GLY A 94 14.88 8.67 37.78
CA GLY A 94 14.58 9.99 38.30
C GLY A 94 14.78 11.17 37.34
N GLU A 95 15.27 10.93 36.13
CA GLU A 95 15.27 11.93 35.05
C GLU A 95 13.88 12.02 34.38
N GLU A 96 13.41 13.24 34.14
CA GLU A 96 12.12 13.49 33.50
C GLU A 96 12.26 13.41 31.97
N ASP A 97 11.22 12.89 31.30
CA ASP A 97 11.11 12.92 29.84
C ASP A 97 10.92 14.37 29.38
N THR A 98 11.92 14.93 28.68
CA THR A 98 11.93 16.29 28.16
C THR A 98 11.29 16.43 26.77
N GLY A 99 10.69 15.37 26.20
CA GLY A 99 10.00 15.41 24.92
C GLY A 99 8.86 16.42 24.90
N ARG A 100 8.59 17.02 23.74
CA ARG A 100 7.52 18.01 23.59
C ARG A 100 6.14 17.37 23.80
N THR A 101 5.25 18.12 24.46
CA THR A 101 3.85 17.74 24.61
C THR A 101 3.07 17.97 23.31
N THR A 102 1.90 17.36 23.20
CA THR A 102 0.97 17.58 22.09
C THR A 102 0.60 19.07 21.97
N ALA A 103 0.34 19.75 23.10
CA ALA A 103 0.04 21.18 23.12
C ALA A 103 1.22 22.03 22.62
N GLU A 104 2.45 21.67 22.96
CA GLU A 104 3.65 22.36 22.49
C GLU A 104 3.86 22.18 20.98
N ILE A 105 3.58 21.01 20.42
CA ILE A 105 3.61 20.77 18.98
C ILE A 105 2.54 21.58 18.26
N ILE A 106 1.29 21.57 18.74
CA ILE A 106 0.20 22.33 18.11
C ILE A 106 0.54 23.84 18.09
N GLN A 107 1.15 24.34 19.13
CA GLN A 107 1.49 25.76 19.29
C GLN A 107 2.91 26.11 18.83
N ASP A 108 3.57 25.26 18.04
CA ASP A 108 4.96 25.49 17.64
C ASP A 108 5.15 26.82 16.90
N GLU A 109 4.30 27.09 15.91
CA GLU A 109 4.33 28.33 15.10
C GLU A 109 3.50 29.47 15.69
N VAL A 110 2.32 29.16 16.26
CA VAL A 110 1.36 30.15 16.77
C VAL A 110 1.04 29.85 18.21
N LYS A 111 1.41 30.79 19.11
CA LYS A 111 1.18 30.70 20.58
C LYS A 111 -0.19 31.26 20.95
N ASP A 112 -1.24 30.43 20.85
CA ASP A 112 -2.60 30.74 21.25
C ASP A 112 -3.22 29.54 22.00
N PRO A 113 -3.09 29.47 23.35
CA PRO A 113 -3.65 28.37 24.14
C PRO A 113 -5.16 28.19 23.99
N ALA A 114 -5.90 29.29 23.83
CA ALA A 114 -7.36 29.26 23.73
C ALA A 114 -7.79 28.63 22.39
N ARG A 115 -7.10 28.97 21.29
CA ARG A 115 -7.32 28.39 19.99
C ARG A 115 -6.88 26.91 19.97
N CYS A 116 -5.74 26.60 20.57
CA CYS A 116 -5.26 25.24 20.74
C CYS A 116 -6.29 24.34 21.42
N ALA A 117 -6.86 24.79 22.53
CA ALA A 117 -7.88 24.06 23.28
C ALA A 117 -9.15 23.82 22.44
N ARG A 118 -9.65 24.83 21.70
CA ARG A 118 -10.82 24.68 20.81
C ARG A 118 -10.57 23.69 19.70
N LEU A 119 -9.43 23.76 19.03
CA LEU A 119 -9.07 22.80 17.99
C LEU A 119 -8.92 21.39 18.55
N ALA A 120 -8.27 21.23 19.70
CA ALA A 120 -8.13 19.94 20.36
C ALA A 120 -9.49 19.32 20.73
N GLU A 121 -10.45 20.13 21.16
CA GLU A 121 -11.83 19.69 21.41
C GLU A 121 -12.52 19.25 20.11
N GLN A 122 -12.45 20.05 19.05
CA GLN A 122 -13.05 19.75 17.75
C GLN A 122 -12.49 18.44 17.16
N PHE A 123 -11.19 18.18 17.33
CA PHE A 123 -10.53 16.97 16.85
C PHE A 123 -10.56 15.80 17.83
N GLY A 124 -11.16 15.97 19.00
CA GLY A 124 -11.30 14.93 20.02
C GLY A 124 -9.97 14.48 20.62
N ILE A 125 -9.01 15.40 20.75
CA ILE A 125 -7.68 15.16 21.33
C ILE A 125 -7.39 15.98 22.59
N SER A 126 -8.39 16.59 23.20
CA SER A 126 -8.20 17.42 24.41
C SER A 126 -7.49 16.68 25.55
N ALA A 127 -7.81 15.39 25.74
CA ALA A 127 -7.18 14.56 26.78
C ALA A 127 -5.70 14.24 26.49
N LEU A 128 -5.22 14.57 25.30
CA LEU A 128 -3.85 14.26 24.86
C LEU A 128 -2.92 15.47 24.93
N LEU A 129 -3.42 16.67 25.25
CA LEU A 129 -2.64 17.91 25.19
C LEU A 129 -1.36 17.87 26.04
N ASP A 130 -1.42 17.25 27.22
CA ASP A 130 -0.27 17.10 28.13
C ASP A 130 0.58 15.85 27.83
N ARG A 131 0.10 14.96 26.91
CA ARG A 131 0.83 13.75 26.55
C ARG A 131 2.00 14.09 25.63
N ARG A 132 3.12 13.39 25.83
CA ARG A 132 4.29 13.54 24.96
C ARG A 132 3.97 13.08 23.54
N PHE A 133 4.30 13.90 22.55
CA PHE A 133 3.99 13.68 21.12
C PHE A 133 4.48 12.33 20.61
N LYS A 134 5.66 11.91 21.04
CA LYS A 134 6.27 10.61 20.62
C LYS A 134 5.46 9.38 21.04
N TYR A 135 4.55 9.48 22.00
CA TYR A 135 3.71 8.36 22.46
C TYR A 135 2.30 8.36 21.86
N LEU A 136 2.04 9.22 20.90
CA LEU A 136 0.77 9.25 20.19
C LEU A 136 0.67 8.11 19.16
N SER A 137 -0.53 7.58 18.97
CA SER A 137 -0.84 6.71 17.84
C SER A 137 -0.77 7.48 16.52
N THR A 138 -0.67 6.77 15.39
CA THR A 138 -0.64 7.40 14.06
C THR A 138 -1.82 8.33 13.82
N GLY A 139 -3.04 7.93 14.22
CA GLY A 139 -4.25 8.75 14.08
C GLY A 139 -4.22 10.00 14.97
N GLU A 140 -3.79 9.88 16.24
CA GLU A 140 -3.64 10.99 17.17
C GLU A 140 -2.57 11.99 16.69
N THR A 141 -1.45 11.49 16.17
CA THR A 141 -0.38 12.32 15.58
C THR A 141 -0.89 13.13 14.40
N ARG A 142 -1.70 12.53 13.51
CA ARG A 142 -2.28 13.26 12.36
C ARG A 142 -3.24 14.35 12.80
N LYS A 143 -4.12 14.06 13.76
CA LYS A 143 -5.02 15.07 14.34
C LYS A 143 -4.24 16.22 14.98
N THR A 144 -3.15 15.92 15.68
CA THR A 144 -2.26 16.91 16.28
C THR A 144 -1.65 17.84 15.23
N LEU A 145 -1.12 17.28 14.12
CA LEU A 145 -0.53 18.07 13.05
C LEU A 145 -1.57 18.87 12.25
N LEU A 146 -2.79 18.36 12.12
CA LEU A 146 -3.90 19.12 11.55
C LEU A 146 -4.28 20.32 12.46
N CYS A 147 -4.34 20.11 13.76
CA CYS A 147 -4.54 21.22 14.71
C CYS A 147 -3.42 22.26 14.59
N GLN A 148 -2.16 21.83 14.48
CA GLN A 148 -1.01 22.73 14.26
C GLN A 148 -1.19 23.54 12.97
N ALA A 149 -1.53 22.89 11.84
CA ALA A 149 -1.76 23.56 10.57
C ALA A 149 -2.91 24.58 10.66
N LEU A 150 -3.99 24.24 11.37
CA LEU A 150 -5.15 25.10 11.58
C LEU A 150 -4.90 26.27 12.54
N MET A 151 -3.86 26.20 13.38
CA MET A 151 -3.45 27.35 14.20
C MET A 151 -3.10 28.58 13.35
N THR A 152 -2.62 28.37 12.12
CA THR A 152 -2.26 29.45 11.18
C THR A 152 -3.46 30.10 10.50
N ASP A 153 -4.67 29.58 10.66
CA ASP A 153 -5.90 30.06 10.02
C ASP A 153 -5.85 30.07 8.49
N PRO A 154 -5.61 28.91 7.86
CA PRO A 154 -5.41 28.83 6.41
C PRO A 154 -6.70 29.09 5.65
N GLN A 155 -6.63 29.84 4.56
CA GLN A 155 -7.71 29.93 3.56
C GLN A 155 -7.65 28.77 2.55
N LEU A 156 -6.44 28.28 2.28
CA LEU A 156 -6.17 27.09 1.48
C LEU A 156 -5.32 26.12 2.31
N LEU A 157 -5.87 24.92 2.52
CA LEU A 157 -5.18 23.83 3.21
C LEU A 157 -4.90 22.71 2.21
N ILE A 158 -3.62 22.39 2.04
CA ILE A 158 -3.13 21.33 1.16
C ILE A 158 -2.64 20.17 2.01
N LEU A 159 -3.25 19.00 1.84
CA LEU A 159 -2.93 17.78 2.57
C LEU A 159 -2.34 16.74 1.62
N ASP A 160 -1.09 16.35 1.85
CA ASP A 160 -0.38 15.37 1.05
C ASP A 160 -0.42 14.01 1.78
N GLU A 161 -1.14 13.06 1.17
CA GLU A 161 -1.38 11.70 1.66
C GLU A 161 -2.00 11.60 3.09
N PRO A 162 -3.11 12.32 3.36
CA PRO A 162 -3.69 12.37 4.69
C PRO A 162 -4.24 11.03 5.20
N PHE A 163 -4.57 10.09 4.32
CA PHE A 163 -5.18 8.80 4.66
C PHE A 163 -4.22 7.62 4.67
N ASP A 164 -2.96 7.81 4.25
CA ASP A 164 -2.01 6.71 4.15
C ASP A 164 -1.72 6.06 5.51
N GLY A 165 -1.75 4.71 5.57
CA GLY A 165 -1.51 3.95 6.79
C GLY A 165 -2.60 4.06 7.87
N LEU A 166 -3.77 4.66 7.58
CA LEU A 166 -4.93 4.66 8.48
C LEU A 166 -5.83 3.44 8.23
N ASP A 167 -6.35 2.87 9.31
CA ASP A 167 -7.46 1.90 9.24
C ASP A 167 -8.76 2.57 8.76
N VAL A 168 -9.75 1.74 8.40
CA VAL A 168 -11.03 2.20 7.82
C VAL A 168 -11.75 3.21 8.73
N ASN A 169 -11.82 2.93 10.04
CA ASN A 169 -12.52 3.80 10.99
C ASN A 169 -11.81 5.15 11.15
N SER A 170 -10.49 5.13 11.31
CA SER A 170 -9.66 6.34 11.42
C SER A 170 -9.75 7.19 10.16
N ARG A 171 -9.81 6.56 8.98
CA ARG A 171 -9.98 7.24 7.69
C ARG A 171 -11.35 7.93 7.60
N GLN A 172 -12.44 7.23 7.96
CA GLN A 172 -13.77 7.81 7.96
C GLN A 172 -13.89 8.99 8.92
N GLN A 173 -13.34 8.87 10.12
CA GLN A 173 -13.31 9.97 11.09
C GLN A 173 -12.54 11.19 10.56
N LEU A 174 -11.38 10.96 9.94
CA LEU A 174 -10.60 12.05 9.35
C LEU A 174 -11.33 12.69 8.17
N ALA A 175 -11.96 11.90 7.30
CA ALA A 175 -12.75 12.43 6.18
C ALA A 175 -13.92 13.28 6.65
N ALA A 176 -14.62 12.89 7.73
CA ALA A 176 -15.69 13.68 8.34
C ALA A 176 -15.16 15.02 8.88
N LEU A 177 -14.03 15.02 9.60
CA LEU A 177 -13.39 16.25 10.08
C LEU A 177 -13.00 17.20 8.93
N LEU A 178 -12.49 16.66 7.82
CA LEU A 178 -12.15 17.45 6.63
C LEU A 178 -13.39 18.02 5.95
N ALA A 179 -14.51 17.28 5.94
CA ALA A 179 -15.79 17.77 5.45
C ALA A 179 -16.31 18.95 6.28
N ASP A 180 -16.17 18.87 7.61
CA ASP A 180 -16.53 19.97 8.53
C ASP A 180 -15.68 21.20 8.27
N LEU A 181 -14.37 21.06 8.07
CA LEU A 181 -13.47 22.16 7.73
C LEU A 181 -13.85 22.81 6.39
N HIS A 182 -14.17 22.00 5.37
CA HIS A 182 -14.63 22.50 4.08
C HIS A 182 -15.95 23.26 4.23
N SER A 183 -16.91 22.73 4.99
CA SER A 183 -18.19 23.36 5.28
C SER A 183 -18.04 24.68 6.03
N ALA A 184 -16.97 24.82 6.83
CA ALA A 184 -16.60 26.06 7.51
C ALA A 184 -15.93 27.09 6.57
N GLY A 185 -15.78 26.79 5.27
CA GLY A 185 -15.28 27.69 4.23
C GLY A 185 -13.79 27.58 3.91
N ILE A 186 -13.08 26.60 4.45
CA ILE A 186 -11.67 26.34 4.09
C ILE A 186 -11.63 25.66 2.73
N THR A 187 -10.82 26.21 1.81
CA THR A 187 -10.51 25.57 0.53
C THR A 187 -9.58 24.39 0.79
N LEU A 188 -9.96 23.19 0.33
CA LEU A 188 -9.20 21.99 0.57
C LEU A 188 -8.60 21.42 -0.71
N VAL A 189 -7.33 21.09 -0.65
CA VAL A 189 -6.64 20.30 -1.68
C VAL A 189 -6.08 19.04 -1.04
N LEU A 190 -6.55 17.88 -1.48
CA LEU A 190 -6.09 16.58 -1.04
C LEU A 190 -5.22 15.98 -2.15
N VAL A 191 -4.05 15.48 -1.79
CA VAL A 191 -3.20 14.70 -2.68
C VAL A 191 -3.24 13.26 -2.19
N LEU A 192 -3.72 12.37 -3.06
CA LEU A 192 -4.11 11.00 -2.70
C LEU A 192 -3.44 9.99 -3.62
N ASN A 193 -3.27 8.77 -3.12
CA ASN A 193 -2.73 7.67 -3.91
C ASN A 193 -3.81 6.97 -4.76
N ARG A 194 -5.08 7.07 -4.35
CA ARG A 194 -6.16 6.24 -4.86
C ARG A 194 -7.44 7.04 -5.08
N PHE A 195 -8.14 6.74 -6.18
CA PHE A 195 -9.45 7.35 -6.47
C PHE A 195 -10.53 6.97 -5.45
N ASP A 196 -10.48 5.74 -4.92
CA ASP A 196 -11.41 5.26 -3.88
C ASP A 196 -11.16 5.90 -2.50
N GLU A 197 -10.08 6.65 -2.36
CA GLU A 197 -9.81 7.47 -1.17
C GLU A 197 -10.41 8.86 -1.25
N ILE A 198 -10.92 9.28 -2.42
CA ILE A 198 -11.50 10.63 -2.58
C ILE A 198 -12.80 10.71 -1.75
N PRO A 199 -12.84 11.55 -0.72
CA PRO A 199 -14.05 11.72 0.10
C PRO A 199 -15.25 12.21 -0.72
N GLU A 200 -16.46 11.92 -0.23
CA GLU A 200 -17.69 12.31 -0.92
C GLU A 200 -17.83 13.82 -1.11
N PHE A 201 -17.40 14.61 -0.14
CA PHE A 201 -17.49 16.08 -0.18
C PHE A 201 -16.60 16.73 -1.24
N VAL A 202 -15.62 16.02 -1.78
CA VAL A 202 -14.71 16.55 -2.80
C VAL A 202 -15.46 16.75 -4.11
N GLN A 203 -15.35 17.95 -4.69
CA GLN A 203 -16.08 18.40 -5.88
C GLN A 203 -15.29 18.17 -7.16
N PHE A 204 -14.00 18.47 -7.14
CA PHE A 204 -13.12 18.45 -8.30
C PHE A 204 -11.98 17.45 -8.11
N ALA A 205 -11.50 16.91 -9.21
CA ALA A 205 -10.34 16.04 -9.18
C ALA A 205 -9.36 16.36 -10.31
N GLY A 206 -8.12 15.90 -10.16
CA GLY A 206 -7.09 15.95 -11.18
C GLY A 206 -6.23 14.70 -11.16
N VAL A 207 -5.72 14.32 -12.32
CA VAL A 207 -4.90 13.12 -12.52
C VAL A 207 -3.47 13.52 -12.85
N LEU A 208 -2.51 12.96 -12.11
CA LEU A 208 -1.09 13.12 -12.40
C LEU A 208 -0.50 11.84 -12.99
N ALA A 209 0.21 12.02 -14.10
CA ALA A 209 1.01 10.97 -14.73
C ALA A 209 2.36 11.57 -15.15
N ASP A 210 3.45 10.85 -14.92
CA ASP A 210 4.82 11.22 -15.34
C ASP A 210 5.19 12.70 -15.06
N CYS A 211 4.92 13.16 -13.84
CA CYS A 211 5.14 14.54 -13.42
C CYS A 211 4.41 15.58 -14.30
N THR A 212 3.26 15.20 -14.84
CA THR A 212 2.38 16.09 -15.60
C THR A 212 0.96 16.00 -15.05
N LEU A 213 0.32 17.14 -14.83
CA LEU A 213 -1.13 17.19 -14.56
C LEU A 213 -1.86 16.98 -15.89
N SER A 214 -2.34 15.74 -16.11
CA SER A 214 -2.88 15.33 -17.41
C SER A 214 -4.33 15.72 -17.61
N GLU A 215 -5.13 15.63 -16.54
CA GLU A 215 -6.57 15.88 -16.60
C GLU A 215 -7.05 16.56 -15.32
N THR A 216 -8.00 17.47 -15.45
CA THR A 216 -8.69 18.14 -14.34
C THR A 216 -10.16 18.36 -14.66
N GLY A 217 -11.04 18.26 -13.69
CA GLY A 217 -12.47 18.49 -13.89
C GLY A 217 -13.31 18.09 -12.69
N GLU A 218 -14.62 18.02 -12.90
CA GLU A 218 -15.54 17.47 -11.88
C GLU A 218 -15.20 16.02 -11.57
N LYS A 219 -15.18 15.67 -10.26
CA LYS A 219 -14.84 14.35 -9.78
C LYS A 219 -15.63 13.24 -10.50
N SER A 220 -16.94 13.40 -10.65
CA SER A 220 -17.83 12.42 -11.29
C SER A 220 -17.43 12.09 -12.73
N SER A 221 -17.08 13.12 -13.49
CA SER A 221 -16.68 13.00 -14.91
C SER A 221 -15.34 12.26 -15.05
N LEU A 222 -14.35 12.62 -14.23
CA LEU A 222 -13.04 11.98 -14.25
C LEU A 222 -13.09 10.50 -13.79
N LEU A 223 -13.91 10.18 -12.80
CA LEU A 223 -14.10 8.79 -12.38
C LEU A 223 -14.70 7.92 -13.49
N GLN A 224 -15.65 8.46 -14.28
CA GLN A 224 -16.18 7.76 -15.45
C GLN A 224 -15.12 7.53 -16.53
N GLN A 225 -14.33 8.54 -16.85
CA GLN A 225 -13.26 8.43 -17.85
C GLN A 225 -12.18 7.42 -17.42
N ALA A 226 -11.77 7.43 -16.15
CA ALA A 226 -10.83 6.47 -15.59
C ALA A 226 -11.36 5.03 -15.70
N LEU A 227 -12.66 4.81 -15.44
CA LEU A 227 -13.28 3.49 -15.57
C LEU A 227 -13.25 2.98 -17.02
N VAL A 228 -13.55 3.85 -18.01
CA VAL A 228 -13.49 3.48 -19.43
C VAL A 228 -12.06 3.13 -19.86
N ALA A 229 -11.07 3.92 -19.44
CA ALA A 229 -9.66 3.65 -19.73
C ALA A 229 -9.18 2.32 -19.09
N GLN A 230 -9.67 1.99 -17.90
CA GLN A 230 -9.42 0.72 -17.22
C GLN A 230 -9.94 -0.48 -18.01
N LEU A 231 -11.17 -0.40 -18.50
CA LEU A 231 -11.79 -1.46 -19.29
C LEU A 231 -10.99 -1.73 -20.58
N ALA A 232 -10.57 -0.68 -21.27
CA ALA A 232 -9.75 -0.80 -22.49
C ALA A 232 -8.34 -1.38 -22.23
N HIS A 233 -7.79 -1.21 -21.03
CA HIS A 233 -6.49 -1.78 -20.67
C HIS A 233 -6.60 -3.27 -20.29
N SER A 234 -7.70 -3.69 -19.68
CA SER A 234 -7.95 -5.09 -19.32
C SER A 234 -8.10 -6.01 -20.55
N GLU A 235 -8.61 -5.50 -21.67
CA GLU A 235 -8.75 -6.25 -22.93
C GLU A 235 -7.41 -6.70 -23.52
N LYS A 236 -6.31 -5.98 -23.22
CA LYS A 236 -4.97 -6.36 -23.71
C LYS A 236 -4.36 -7.58 -23.03
N LEU A 237 -4.92 -8.02 -21.92
CA LEU A 237 -4.47 -9.20 -21.18
C LEU A 237 -5.21 -10.47 -21.58
N ASP A 238 -6.25 -10.40 -22.40
CA ASP A 238 -6.99 -11.57 -22.84
C ASP A 238 -6.17 -12.38 -23.88
N GLY A 239 -6.13 -13.70 -23.70
CA GLY A 239 -5.41 -14.62 -24.61
C GLY A 239 -3.90 -14.72 -24.39
N ILE A 240 -3.39 -14.33 -23.23
CA ILE A 240 -1.99 -14.52 -22.86
C ILE A 240 -1.70 -16.01 -22.67
N THR A 241 -0.66 -16.52 -23.34
CA THR A 241 -0.11 -17.85 -23.07
C THR A 241 1.07 -17.74 -22.12
N LEU A 242 1.02 -18.46 -21.01
CA LEU A 242 2.12 -18.45 -20.03
C LEU A 242 3.35 -19.18 -20.59
N PRO A 243 4.57 -18.69 -20.33
CA PRO A 243 5.81 -19.40 -20.66
C PRO A 243 5.84 -20.79 -20.03
N GLU A 244 6.50 -21.72 -20.71
CA GLU A 244 6.71 -23.06 -20.17
C GLU A 244 7.61 -23.03 -18.91
N PRO A 245 7.46 -24.01 -18.02
CA PRO A 245 8.35 -24.13 -16.87
C PRO A 245 9.78 -24.51 -17.30
N ASP A 246 10.79 -23.94 -16.62
CA ASP A 246 12.20 -24.29 -16.85
C ASP A 246 12.50 -25.75 -16.51
N VAL A 247 11.99 -26.19 -15.36
CA VAL A 247 12.07 -27.56 -14.84
C VAL A 247 10.67 -28.07 -14.49
N PRO A 248 10.46 -29.39 -14.42
CA PRO A 248 9.16 -29.95 -14.02
C PRO A 248 8.68 -29.32 -12.68
N PRO A 249 7.49 -28.73 -12.65
CA PRO A 249 6.97 -28.08 -11.45
C PRO A 249 6.85 -29.03 -10.25
N ALA A 250 7.12 -28.54 -9.06
CA ALA A 250 7.09 -29.32 -7.82
C ALA A 250 5.74 -30.01 -7.58
N ARG A 251 4.63 -29.47 -8.09
CA ARG A 251 3.28 -30.04 -8.00
C ARG A 251 3.17 -31.43 -8.63
N HIS A 252 3.99 -31.77 -9.62
CA HIS A 252 3.96 -33.10 -10.28
C HIS A 252 4.37 -34.25 -9.33
N ALA A 253 5.02 -33.94 -8.21
CA ALA A 253 5.34 -34.92 -7.18
C ALA A 253 4.23 -35.08 -6.13
N LEU A 254 3.11 -34.36 -6.24
CA LEU A 254 1.98 -34.42 -5.32
C LEU A 254 0.88 -35.33 -5.90
N ALA A 255 0.19 -36.05 -5.01
CA ALA A 255 -1.02 -36.76 -5.41
C ALA A 255 -2.12 -35.74 -5.79
N ASP A 256 -2.86 -36.03 -6.85
CA ASP A 256 -3.87 -35.11 -7.39
C ASP A 256 -4.94 -34.72 -6.37
N SER A 257 -5.32 -35.65 -5.47
CA SER A 257 -6.32 -35.44 -4.43
C SER A 257 -5.77 -34.95 -3.09
N ALA A 258 -4.44 -34.85 -2.93
CA ALA A 258 -3.85 -34.46 -1.66
C ALA A 258 -4.09 -32.97 -1.35
N PRO A 259 -4.62 -32.61 -0.17
CA PRO A 259 -4.71 -31.21 0.25
C PRO A 259 -3.36 -30.52 0.18
N ARG A 260 -3.39 -29.24 -0.23
CA ARG A 260 -2.16 -28.42 -0.28
C ARG A 260 -1.78 -27.89 1.10
N ILE A 261 -2.80 -27.57 1.90
CA ILE A 261 -2.69 -27.15 3.29
C ILE A 261 -3.75 -27.91 4.08
N MET A 262 -3.40 -28.48 5.22
CA MET A 262 -4.33 -29.04 6.18
C MET A 262 -3.86 -28.68 7.59
N LEU A 263 -4.61 -27.84 8.27
CA LEU A 263 -4.43 -27.44 9.65
C LEU A 263 -5.63 -27.94 10.45
N ASN A 264 -5.40 -28.80 11.43
CA ASN A 264 -6.44 -29.31 12.29
C ASN A 264 -6.29 -28.69 13.69
N ASP A 265 -7.34 -28.01 14.14
CA ASP A 265 -7.43 -27.40 15.47
C ASP A 265 -6.21 -26.54 15.84
N GLY A 266 -5.76 -25.72 14.89
CA GLY A 266 -4.53 -24.96 14.97
C GLY A 266 -4.57 -23.89 16.05
N VAL A 267 -3.52 -23.83 16.87
CA VAL A 267 -3.36 -22.83 17.93
C VAL A 267 -1.96 -22.22 17.85
N VAL A 268 -1.91 -20.88 17.82
CA VAL A 268 -0.66 -20.12 17.93
C VAL A 268 -0.84 -19.04 18.97
N SER A 269 0.06 -19.01 19.96
CA SER A 269 0.00 -18.04 21.07
C SER A 269 1.34 -17.34 21.25
N TYR A 270 1.29 -16.06 21.64
CA TYR A 270 2.43 -15.27 22.09
C TYR A 270 2.14 -14.75 23.49
N ASN A 271 3.05 -15.03 24.45
CA ASN A 271 2.90 -14.60 25.85
C ASN A 271 1.52 -14.95 26.42
N ASP A 272 1.09 -16.21 26.23
CA ASP A 272 -0.20 -16.78 26.66
C ASP A 272 -1.45 -16.10 26.04
N ARG A 273 -1.27 -15.28 25.02
CA ARG A 273 -2.37 -14.70 24.25
C ARG A 273 -2.51 -15.44 22.92
N PRO A 274 -3.66 -16.08 22.65
CA PRO A 274 -3.89 -16.76 21.38
C PRO A 274 -4.06 -15.72 20.25
N VAL A 275 -3.28 -15.89 19.18
CA VAL A 275 -3.39 -15.13 17.92
C VAL A 275 -4.14 -15.96 16.89
N ILE A 276 -3.88 -17.26 16.84
CA ILE A 276 -4.73 -18.25 16.15
C ILE A 276 -5.29 -19.16 17.23
N ASN A 277 -6.61 -19.32 17.23
CA ASN A 277 -7.32 -20.02 18.29
C ASN A 277 -8.29 -21.05 17.70
N HIS A 278 -7.90 -22.33 17.73
CA HIS A 278 -8.70 -23.45 17.24
C HIS A 278 -9.17 -23.32 15.79
N LEU A 279 -8.25 -22.95 14.87
CA LEU A 279 -8.52 -22.89 13.44
C LEU A 279 -8.35 -24.28 12.80
N SER A 280 -9.42 -24.79 12.19
CA SER A 280 -9.34 -25.93 11.27
C SER A 280 -9.55 -25.43 9.86
N TRP A 281 -8.56 -25.67 8.98
CA TRP A 281 -8.55 -25.15 7.62
C TRP A 281 -7.88 -26.11 6.65
N THR A 282 -8.58 -26.41 5.56
CA THR A 282 -8.09 -27.29 4.50
C THR A 282 -8.18 -26.57 3.17
N VAL A 283 -7.09 -26.59 2.41
CA VAL A 283 -7.01 -26.09 1.03
C VAL A 283 -6.82 -27.29 0.10
N ASN A 284 -7.84 -27.58 -0.68
CA ASN A 284 -7.81 -28.67 -1.66
C ASN A 284 -7.25 -28.24 -3.00
N PRO A 285 -6.82 -29.19 -3.85
CA PRO A 285 -6.42 -28.89 -5.23
C PRO A 285 -7.49 -28.12 -6.00
N GLY A 286 -7.10 -27.05 -6.70
CA GLY A 286 -8.01 -26.22 -7.50
C GLY A 286 -8.76 -25.14 -6.72
N GLU A 287 -8.63 -25.08 -5.40
CA GLU A 287 -9.23 -24.03 -4.61
C GLU A 287 -8.31 -22.80 -4.55
N HIS A 288 -8.85 -21.62 -4.82
CA HIS A 288 -8.19 -20.33 -4.68
C HIS A 288 -8.81 -19.60 -3.50
N TRP A 289 -8.00 -19.24 -2.51
CA TRP A 289 -8.49 -18.73 -1.24
C TRP A 289 -8.14 -17.26 -1.03
N GLN A 290 -9.14 -16.48 -0.58
CA GLN A 290 -8.90 -15.18 0.02
C GLN A 290 -8.86 -15.30 1.53
N ILE A 291 -7.83 -14.72 2.17
CA ILE A 291 -7.77 -14.51 3.61
C ILE A 291 -8.06 -13.03 3.89
N VAL A 292 -9.11 -12.75 4.64
CA VAL A 292 -9.55 -11.38 4.93
C VAL A 292 -9.72 -11.17 6.44
N GLY A 293 -9.39 -9.97 6.91
CA GLY A 293 -9.56 -9.57 8.30
C GLY A 293 -8.79 -8.30 8.65
N PRO A 294 -9.09 -7.71 9.81
CA PRO A 294 -8.45 -6.47 10.26
C PRO A 294 -6.94 -6.66 10.53
N ASN A 295 -6.26 -5.52 10.70
CA ASN A 295 -4.86 -5.53 11.14
C ASN A 295 -4.74 -6.18 12.53
N GLY A 296 -3.69 -6.97 12.73
CA GLY A 296 -3.47 -7.67 13.99
C GLY A 296 -4.30 -8.93 14.20
N ALA A 297 -5.16 -9.32 13.24
CA ALA A 297 -6.02 -10.52 13.37
C ALA A 297 -5.25 -11.85 13.33
N GLY A 298 -3.96 -11.85 12.97
CA GLY A 298 -3.18 -13.08 12.87
C GLY A 298 -2.98 -13.61 11.45
N LYS A 299 -3.35 -12.84 10.40
CA LYS A 299 -3.16 -13.23 8.99
C LYS A 299 -1.71 -13.57 8.68
N SER A 300 -0.77 -12.70 9.05
CA SER A 300 0.67 -12.93 8.81
C SER A 300 1.21 -14.12 9.63
N THR A 301 0.65 -14.37 10.81
CA THR A 301 0.96 -15.57 11.62
C THR A 301 0.49 -16.84 10.90
N LEU A 302 -0.72 -16.83 10.34
CA LEU A 302 -1.21 -17.94 9.53
C LEU A 302 -0.34 -18.16 8.28
N LEU A 303 0.06 -17.10 7.59
CA LEU A 303 0.97 -17.21 6.46
C LEU A 303 2.33 -17.79 6.85
N SER A 304 2.88 -17.39 7.99
CA SER A 304 4.15 -17.96 8.47
C SER A 304 4.07 -19.44 8.84
N LEU A 305 2.90 -19.94 9.24
CA LEU A 305 2.66 -21.39 9.35
C LEU A 305 2.69 -22.06 7.97
N VAL A 306 2.01 -21.49 6.98
CA VAL A 306 1.93 -22.02 5.60
C VAL A 306 3.29 -22.01 4.90
N THR A 307 4.10 -20.96 5.09
CA THR A 307 5.45 -20.87 4.53
C THR A 307 6.46 -21.77 5.27
N GLY A 308 6.06 -22.34 6.41
CA GLY A 308 6.90 -23.19 7.23
C GLY A 308 7.90 -22.44 8.11
N ASP A 309 7.82 -21.10 8.14
CA ASP A 309 8.75 -20.25 8.89
C ASP A 309 8.38 -20.12 10.38
N HIS A 310 7.14 -20.49 10.77
CA HIS A 310 6.67 -20.34 12.15
C HIS A 310 7.10 -21.52 13.03
N PRO A 311 7.79 -21.28 14.18
CA PRO A 311 8.28 -22.38 15.04
C PRO A 311 7.14 -23.23 15.63
N GLN A 312 5.99 -22.64 15.97
CA GLN A 312 4.83 -23.39 16.46
C GLN A 312 4.12 -24.24 15.38
N GLY A 313 4.58 -24.20 14.12
CA GLY A 313 4.14 -25.14 13.09
C GLY A 313 4.42 -26.59 13.44
N TYR A 314 5.48 -26.86 14.23
CA TYR A 314 5.83 -28.23 14.69
C TYR A 314 4.94 -28.74 15.82
N SER A 315 4.32 -27.86 16.59
CA SER A 315 3.41 -28.23 17.69
C SER A 315 1.96 -28.36 17.26
N ASN A 316 1.66 -27.98 16.02
CA ASN A 316 0.33 -28.06 15.43
C ASN A 316 0.19 -29.29 14.52
N ASP A 317 -1.04 -29.79 14.37
CA ASP A 317 -1.34 -30.80 13.36
C ASP A 317 -1.48 -30.12 11.99
N LEU A 318 -0.32 -29.84 11.39
CA LEU A 318 -0.16 -29.12 10.15
C LEU A 318 0.48 -30.00 9.09
N THR A 319 -0.19 -30.16 7.98
CA THR A 319 0.32 -30.83 6.78
C THR A 319 0.39 -29.84 5.64
N LEU A 320 1.55 -29.72 5.00
CA LEU A 320 1.82 -28.84 3.87
C LEU A 320 2.30 -29.68 2.69
N PHE A 321 1.62 -29.56 1.55
CA PHE A 321 1.97 -30.26 0.30
C PHE A 321 2.17 -31.78 0.51
N GLY A 322 1.24 -32.40 1.28
CA GLY A 322 1.23 -33.82 1.60
C GLY A 322 2.26 -34.28 2.63
N ARG A 323 3.02 -33.36 3.24
CA ARG A 323 3.99 -33.66 4.30
C ARG A 323 3.58 -33.04 5.62
N ARG A 324 3.46 -33.86 6.66
CA ARG A 324 3.20 -33.37 8.01
C ARG A 324 4.43 -32.65 8.55
N ARG A 325 4.22 -31.52 9.24
CA ARG A 325 5.31 -30.77 9.89
C ARG A 325 5.95 -31.64 11.01
N GLY A 326 7.28 -31.70 10.99
CA GLY A 326 8.04 -32.50 11.92
C GLY A 326 8.23 -33.97 11.50
N SER A 327 7.90 -34.35 10.27
CA SER A 327 8.12 -35.70 9.72
C SER A 327 9.50 -35.91 9.08
N GLY A 328 10.43 -34.93 9.24
CA GLY A 328 11.78 -34.96 8.68
C GLY A 328 11.94 -34.17 7.39
N GLU A 329 10.92 -33.37 7.02
CA GLU A 329 10.98 -32.45 5.91
C GLU A 329 11.90 -31.27 6.21
N THR A 330 12.56 -30.76 5.18
CA THR A 330 13.32 -29.51 5.23
C THR A 330 12.43 -28.33 4.88
N ILE A 331 12.83 -27.13 5.25
CA ILE A 331 12.14 -25.90 4.85
C ILE A 331 12.10 -25.74 3.31
N TRP A 332 13.10 -26.23 2.61
CA TRP A 332 13.20 -26.18 1.15
C TRP A 332 12.19 -27.11 0.46
N ASP A 333 11.82 -28.22 1.14
CA ASP A 333 10.76 -29.13 0.67
C ASP A 333 9.40 -28.44 0.61
N ILE A 334 9.21 -27.40 1.42
CA ILE A 334 8.01 -26.55 1.44
C ILE A 334 8.18 -25.39 0.47
N LYS A 335 9.28 -24.64 0.58
CA LYS A 335 9.50 -23.41 -0.20
C LYS A 335 9.55 -23.64 -1.72
N LYS A 336 9.98 -24.82 -2.19
CA LYS A 336 9.90 -25.15 -3.62
C LYS A 336 8.48 -25.13 -4.20
N HIS A 337 7.46 -25.33 -3.34
CA HIS A 337 6.05 -25.28 -3.74
C HIS A 337 5.45 -23.89 -3.71
N ILE A 338 6.12 -22.91 -3.10
CA ILE A 338 5.56 -21.60 -2.78
C ILE A 338 6.22 -20.51 -3.60
N GLY A 339 5.41 -19.69 -4.29
CA GLY A 339 5.77 -18.35 -4.72
C GLY A 339 5.22 -17.35 -3.71
N TYR A 340 6.04 -16.43 -3.20
CA TYR A 340 5.61 -15.49 -2.17
C TYR A 340 5.91 -14.05 -2.54
N VAL A 341 4.90 -13.20 -2.42
CA VAL A 341 5.02 -11.74 -2.58
C VAL A 341 4.32 -11.07 -1.42
N SER A 342 5.02 -10.21 -0.69
CA SER A 342 4.45 -9.36 0.34
C SER A 342 4.66 -7.88 0.02
N SER A 343 3.87 -7.02 0.65
CA SER A 343 4.09 -5.57 0.59
C SER A 343 5.43 -5.18 1.22
N SER A 344 5.87 -5.86 2.29
CA SER A 344 7.19 -5.65 2.90
C SER A 344 8.34 -6.03 1.97
N LEU A 345 8.23 -7.15 1.24
CA LEU A 345 9.24 -7.54 0.24
C LEU A 345 9.43 -6.43 -0.81
N HIS A 346 8.36 -5.77 -1.23
CA HIS A 346 8.44 -4.67 -2.18
C HIS A 346 9.21 -3.48 -1.61
N LEU A 347 8.95 -3.09 -0.37
CA LEU A 347 9.63 -1.97 0.31
C LEU A 347 11.11 -2.28 0.60
N ASP A 348 11.41 -3.54 0.92
CA ASP A 348 12.74 -4.01 1.29
C ASP A 348 13.58 -4.43 0.09
N TYR A 349 13.01 -4.46 -1.12
CA TYR A 349 13.73 -4.82 -2.34
C TYR A 349 14.70 -3.70 -2.76
N ARG A 350 15.73 -3.48 -1.94
CA ARG A 350 16.72 -2.39 -2.08
C ARG A 350 17.92 -2.76 -2.94
N VAL A 351 17.90 -3.91 -3.61
CA VAL A 351 19.02 -4.36 -4.44
C VAL A 351 19.09 -3.50 -5.70
N SER A 352 20.24 -2.88 -5.94
CA SER A 352 20.55 -2.14 -7.17
C SER A 352 20.67 -3.12 -8.34
N THR A 353 19.55 -3.56 -8.88
CA THR A 353 19.49 -4.52 -9.98
C THR A 353 18.45 -4.07 -11.01
N ASN A 354 18.55 -4.58 -12.23
CA ASN A 354 17.58 -4.31 -13.27
C ASN A 354 16.34 -5.23 -13.17
N VAL A 355 15.29 -4.89 -13.89
CA VAL A 355 14.00 -5.59 -13.86
C VAL A 355 14.16 -7.05 -14.28
N ARG A 356 14.93 -7.32 -15.34
CA ARG A 356 15.24 -8.66 -15.84
C ARG A 356 15.84 -9.55 -14.74
N ASN A 357 16.82 -9.04 -14.02
CA ASN A 357 17.47 -9.77 -12.94
C ASN A 357 16.57 -9.99 -11.73
N VAL A 358 15.66 -9.06 -11.45
CA VAL A 358 14.61 -9.27 -10.44
C VAL A 358 13.79 -10.50 -10.77
N ILE A 359 13.30 -10.62 -12.00
CA ILE A 359 12.51 -11.79 -12.44
C ILE A 359 13.35 -13.06 -12.41
N LEU A 360 14.58 -13.02 -12.97
CA LEU A 360 15.51 -14.16 -12.97
C LEU A 360 15.78 -14.69 -11.55
N SER A 361 15.89 -13.82 -10.56
CA SER A 361 16.15 -14.20 -9.17
C SER A 361 15.04 -15.10 -8.58
N GLY A 362 13.86 -15.11 -9.20
CA GLY A 362 12.74 -15.97 -8.81
C GLY A 362 12.99 -17.46 -9.00
N TYR A 363 13.84 -17.85 -9.94
CA TYR A 363 14.23 -19.26 -10.12
C TYR A 363 15.05 -19.80 -8.93
N PHE A 364 15.68 -18.90 -8.17
CA PHE A 364 16.61 -19.24 -7.08
C PHE A 364 16.04 -18.91 -5.69
N ASP A 365 14.82 -18.41 -5.60
CA ASP A 365 14.20 -17.94 -4.35
C ASP A 365 15.10 -16.98 -3.54
N SER A 366 15.92 -16.17 -4.22
CA SER A 366 16.90 -15.27 -3.62
C SER A 366 16.65 -13.81 -4.01
N ILE A 367 17.08 -12.87 -3.17
CA ILE A 367 17.12 -11.44 -3.49
C ILE A 367 18.46 -11.19 -4.20
N GLY A 368 18.50 -11.36 -5.51
CA GLY A 368 19.70 -11.27 -6.34
C GLY A 368 20.06 -12.61 -6.99
N ILE A 369 21.00 -12.56 -7.94
CA ILE A 369 21.44 -13.73 -8.68
C ILE A 369 22.84 -14.10 -8.20
N TYR A 370 22.97 -15.26 -7.57
CA TYR A 370 24.24 -15.78 -7.02
C TYR A 370 24.68 -17.08 -7.73
N GLN A 371 23.95 -17.51 -8.75
CA GLN A 371 24.19 -18.72 -9.50
C GLN A 371 24.20 -18.41 -11.00
N ALA A 372 24.79 -19.30 -11.79
CA ALA A 372 24.76 -19.17 -13.25
C ALA A 372 23.32 -19.33 -13.78
N VAL A 373 22.91 -18.39 -14.61
CA VAL A 373 21.60 -18.40 -15.29
C VAL A 373 21.76 -19.09 -16.64
N SER A 374 20.86 -20.01 -16.98
CA SER A 374 20.87 -20.70 -18.25
C SER A 374 20.30 -19.85 -19.39
N ASP A 375 20.71 -20.12 -20.64
CA ASP A 375 20.12 -19.47 -21.83
C ASP A 375 18.62 -19.71 -21.94
N LYS A 376 18.14 -20.86 -21.47
CA LYS A 376 16.71 -21.19 -21.42
C LYS A 376 15.98 -20.22 -20.46
N GLN A 377 16.50 -20.01 -19.26
CA GLN A 377 15.92 -19.09 -18.28
C GLN A 377 15.90 -17.65 -18.80
N HIS A 378 16.94 -17.20 -19.51
CA HIS A 378 16.94 -15.88 -20.14
C HIS A 378 15.83 -15.75 -21.20
N LYS A 379 15.59 -16.77 -22.02
CA LYS A 379 14.51 -16.78 -23.01
C LYS A 379 13.13 -16.76 -22.35
N LEU A 380 12.93 -17.58 -21.31
CA LEU A 380 11.67 -17.62 -20.57
C LEU A 380 11.37 -16.27 -19.88
N VAL A 381 12.38 -15.65 -19.28
CA VAL A 381 12.19 -14.33 -18.68
C VAL A 381 11.89 -13.26 -19.73
N GLN A 382 12.42 -13.37 -20.95
CA GLN A 382 12.03 -12.46 -22.02
C GLN A 382 10.53 -12.60 -22.35
N GLN A 383 9.99 -13.83 -22.42
CA GLN A 383 8.55 -14.06 -22.63
C GLN A 383 7.71 -13.45 -21.48
N TRP A 384 8.15 -13.58 -20.23
CA TRP A 384 7.49 -12.94 -19.10
C TRP A 384 7.51 -11.40 -19.17
N LEU A 385 8.61 -10.81 -19.62
CA LEU A 385 8.73 -9.36 -19.85
C LEU A 385 7.78 -8.90 -20.97
N ASP A 386 7.64 -9.69 -22.02
CA ASP A 386 6.71 -9.40 -23.11
C ASP A 386 5.25 -9.42 -22.63
N ILE A 387 4.88 -10.37 -21.76
CA ILE A 387 3.57 -10.43 -21.08
C ILE A 387 3.34 -9.18 -20.21
N LEU A 388 4.37 -8.71 -19.52
CA LEU A 388 4.31 -7.47 -18.71
C LEU A 388 4.25 -6.21 -19.59
N GLY A 389 4.45 -6.30 -20.90
CA GLY A 389 4.58 -5.15 -21.78
C GLY A 389 5.84 -4.32 -21.51
N ILE A 390 6.87 -4.94 -20.93
CA ILE A 390 8.14 -4.29 -20.59
C ILE A 390 9.12 -4.46 -21.74
N ASP A 391 9.45 -3.37 -22.41
CA ASP A 391 10.43 -3.36 -23.49
C ASP A 391 11.86 -3.65 -23.00
N LYS A 392 12.76 -3.94 -23.95
CA LYS A 392 14.16 -4.28 -23.62
C LYS A 392 14.87 -3.18 -22.83
N ARG A 393 14.63 -1.91 -23.15
CA ARG A 393 15.26 -0.77 -22.47
C ARG A 393 14.81 -0.69 -21.02
N THR A 394 13.52 -0.84 -20.79
CA THR A 394 12.92 -0.83 -19.44
C THR A 394 13.32 -2.09 -18.66
N ALA A 395 13.44 -3.26 -19.33
CA ALA A 395 13.89 -4.49 -18.69
C ALA A 395 15.33 -4.42 -18.15
N ASP A 396 16.18 -3.65 -18.81
CA ASP A 396 17.58 -3.44 -18.41
C ASP A 396 17.76 -2.19 -17.51
N ALA A 397 16.69 -1.41 -17.29
CA ALA A 397 16.69 -0.28 -16.37
C ALA A 397 16.62 -0.73 -14.90
N PRO A 398 17.06 0.12 -13.94
CA PRO A 398 16.94 -0.18 -12.52
C PRO A 398 15.49 -0.49 -12.11
N PHE A 399 15.29 -1.53 -11.29
CA PHE A 399 13.95 -1.96 -10.87
C PHE A 399 13.11 -0.84 -10.25
N HIS A 400 13.72 0.00 -9.42
CA HIS A 400 13.04 1.12 -8.78
C HIS A 400 12.70 2.28 -9.71
N SER A 401 13.13 2.25 -10.99
CA SER A 401 12.67 3.22 -11.99
C SER A 401 11.28 2.91 -12.54
N LEU A 402 10.77 1.70 -12.32
CA LEU A 402 9.41 1.32 -12.68
C LEU A 402 8.38 2.04 -11.80
N SER A 403 7.14 2.21 -12.31
CA SER A 403 6.00 2.58 -11.46
C SER A 403 5.73 1.50 -10.40
N TRP A 404 5.08 1.86 -9.30
CA TRP A 404 4.77 0.90 -8.25
C TRP A 404 3.91 -0.26 -8.73
N GLY A 405 2.95 0.00 -9.62
CA GLY A 405 2.16 -1.04 -10.26
C GLY A 405 3.04 -2.02 -11.07
N GLN A 406 3.93 -1.50 -11.92
CA GLN A 406 4.87 -2.31 -12.69
C GLN A 406 5.83 -3.10 -11.79
N GLN A 407 6.33 -2.49 -10.73
CA GLN A 407 7.16 -3.19 -9.74
C GLN A 407 6.39 -4.35 -9.10
N ARG A 408 5.13 -4.14 -8.73
CA ARG A 408 4.26 -5.17 -8.16
C ARG A 408 4.05 -6.33 -9.14
N LEU A 409 3.74 -6.03 -10.40
CA LEU A 409 3.59 -7.04 -11.44
C LEU A 409 4.89 -7.83 -11.68
N ALA A 410 6.04 -7.16 -11.70
CA ALA A 410 7.33 -7.81 -11.86
C ALA A 410 7.65 -8.75 -10.67
N LEU A 411 7.30 -8.38 -9.43
CA LEU A 411 7.46 -9.24 -8.25
C LEU A 411 6.50 -10.44 -8.27
N ILE A 412 5.27 -10.27 -8.77
CA ILE A 412 4.33 -11.38 -8.95
C ILE A 412 4.89 -12.36 -9.98
N VAL A 413 5.37 -11.86 -11.13
CA VAL A 413 6.02 -12.70 -12.14
C VAL A 413 7.26 -13.39 -11.58
N ARG A 414 8.09 -12.68 -10.81
CA ARG A 414 9.24 -13.27 -10.12
C ARG A 414 8.83 -14.47 -9.26
N ALA A 415 7.71 -14.40 -8.55
CA ALA A 415 7.21 -15.50 -7.72
C ALA A 415 6.64 -16.66 -8.57
N LEU A 416 6.25 -16.40 -9.82
CA LEU A 416 5.63 -17.36 -10.72
C LEU A 416 6.59 -18.05 -11.69
N VAL A 417 7.78 -17.50 -11.98
CA VAL A 417 8.70 -18.05 -13.01
C VAL A 417 9.07 -19.52 -12.79
N LYS A 418 9.06 -20.00 -11.54
CA LYS A 418 9.30 -21.42 -11.20
C LYS A 418 8.03 -22.27 -11.23
N HIS A 419 6.88 -21.72 -11.61
CA HIS A 419 5.57 -22.37 -11.62
C HIS A 419 5.24 -23.08 -10.30
N PRO A 420 5.15 -22.32 -9.18
CA PRO A 420 4.90 -22.89 -7.86
C PRO A 420 3.55 -23.59 -7.80
N THR A 421 3.39 -24.50 -6.83
CA THR A 421 2.09 -25.13 -6.54
C THR A 421 1.11 -24.10 -5.97
N LEU A 422 1.61 -23.19 -5.10
CA LEU A 422 0.85 -22.17 -4.42
C LEU A 422 1.54 -20.81 -4.57
N LEU A 423 0.81 -19.82 -5.08
CA LEU A 423 1.21 -18.43 -5.07
C LEU A 423 0.56 -17.75 -3.87
N ILE A 424 1.35 -17.17 -3.00
CA ILE A 424 0.88 -16.37 -1.85
C ILE A 424 1.12 -14.90 -2.16
N LEU A 425 0.04 -14.12 -2.19
CA LEU A 425 0.07 -12.69 -2.36
C LEU A 425 -0.43 -12.03 -1.07
N ASP A 426 0.50 -11.47 -0.30
CA ASP A 426 0.23 -10.84 0.99
C ASP A 426 0.08 -9.33 0.79
N GLU A 427 -1.15 -8.87 0.84
CA GLU A 427 -1.57 -7.48 0.63
C GLU A 427 -1.04 -6.88 -0.69
N PRO A 428 -1.19 -7.57 -1.84
CA PRO A 428 -0.55 -7.16 -3.08
C PRO A 428 -1.09 -5.84 -3.64
N LEU A 429 -2.27 -5.39 -3.19
CA LEU A 429 -2.92 -4.17 -3.65
C LEU A 429 -2.63 -2.96 -2.75
N GLN A 430 -1.93 -3.15 -1.64
CA GLN A 430 -1.61 -2.07 -0.72
C GLN A 430 -0.72 -1.01 -1.38
N GLY A 431 -1.09 0.26 -1.20
CA GLY A 431 -0.35 1.41 -1.76
C GLY A 431 -0.53 1.63 -3.27
N LEU A 432 -1.37 0.83 -3.95
CA LEU A 432 -1.69 1.03 -5.36
C LEU A 432 -2.93 1.91 -5.53
N ASP A 433 -2.90 2.78 -6.54
CA ASP A 433 -4.07 3.52 -7.02
C ASP A 433 -5.09 2.55 -7.65
N PRO A 434 -6.36 2.94 -7.84
CA PRO A 434 -7.41 2.04 -8.33
C PRO A 434 -7.09 1.41 -9.69
N LEU A 435 -6.46 2.16 -10.60
CA LEU A 435 -6.10 1.66 -11.92
C LEU A 435 -5.09 0.50 -11.80
N ASN A 436 -4.02 0.72 -11.04
CA ASN A 436 -3.02 -0.31 -10.79
C ASN A 436 -3.60 -1.49 -9.98
N ARG A 437 -4.53 -1.25 -9.04
CA ARG A 437 -5.22 -2.33 -8.30
C ARG A 437 -6.01 -3.23 -9.25
N GLN A 438 -6.81 -2.64 -10.14
CA GLN A 438 -7.58 -3.42 -11.12
C GLN A 438 -6.65 -4.14 -12.08
N LEU A 439 -5.58 -3.50 -12.54
CA LEU A 439 -4.57 -4.12 -13.40
C LEU A 439 -3.94 -5.35 -12.73
N VAL A 440 -3.52 -5.22 -11.46
CA VAL A 440 -2.94 -6.34 -10.70
C VAL A 440 -3.96 -7.45 -10.49
N ARG A 441 -5.21 -7.14 -10.14
CA ARG A 441 -6.28 -8.14 -10.00
C ARG A 441 -6.50 -8.90 -11.30
N ARG A 442 -6.72 -8.19 -12.41
CA ARG A 442 -6.93 -8.79 -13.73
C ARG A 442 -5.72 -9.63 -14.19
N PHE A 443 -4.51 -9.13 -13.94
CA PHE A 443 -3.29 -9.86 -14.24
C PHE A 443 -3.20 -11.17 -13.44
N VAL A 444 -3.55 -11.14 -12.16
CA VAL A 444 -3.62 -12.34 -11.30
C VAL A 444 -4.68 -13.31 -11.82
N ASP A 445 -5.87 -12.83 -12.20
CA ASP A 445 -6.94 -13.67 -12.76
C ASP A 445 -6.48 -14.42 -14.02
N VAL A 446 -5.82 -13.73 -14.94
CA VAL A 446 -5.27 -14.34 -16.17
C VAL A 446 -4.19 -15.37 -15.83
N LEU A 447 -3.22 -15.00 -14.96
CA LEU A 447 -2.12 -15.91 -14.61
C LEU A 447 -2.59 -17.18 -13.91
N ILE A 448 -3.61 -17.08 -13.07
CA ILE A 448 -4.19 -18.21 -12.35
C ILE A 448 -5.11 -19.02 -13.27
N GLY A 449 -5.90 -18.37 -14.13
CA GLY A 449 -6.80 -19.04 -15.08
C GLY A 449 -6.05 -19.85 -16.15
N GLU A 450 -4.95 -19.32 -16.66
CA GLU A 450 -4.11 -19.99 -17.67
C GLU A 450 -3.06 -20.95 -17.07
N GLY A 451 -2.90 -20.94 -15.76
CA GLY A 451 -1.90 -21.73 -15.02
C GLY A 451 -2.49 -22.88 -14.23
N ALA A 452 -1.63 -23.69 -13.64
CA ALA A 452 -1.99 -24.72 -12.66
C ALA A 452 -1.52 -24.36 -11.25
N THR A 453 -1.18 -23.09 -11.02
CA THR A 453 -0.80 -22.54 -9.71
C THR A 453 -2.05 -22.15 -8.95
N GLN A 454 -2.16 -22.57 -7.68
CA GLN A 454 -3.23 -22.13 -6.80
C GLN A 454 -2.89 -20.79 -6.16
N LEU A 455 -3.92 -20.03 -5.80
CA LEU A 455 -3.76 -18.70 -5.21
C LEU A 455 -4.19 -18.67 -3.74
N LEU A 456 -3.37 -18.04 -2.91
CA LEU A 456 -3.69 -17.59 -1.58
C LEU A 456 -3.54 -16.06 -1.55
N PHE A 457 -4.64 -15.35 -1.50
CA PHE A 457 -4.70 -13.90 -1.61
C PHE A 457 -5.07 -13.29 -0.26
N VAL A 458 -4.20 -12.49 0.33
CA VAL A 458 -4.46 -11.84 1.62
C VAL A 458 -4.79 -10.37 1.40
N SER A 459 -5.88 -9.92 1.98
CA SER A 459 -6.33 -8.52 1.88
C SER A 459 -7.07 -8.08 3.15
N HIS A 460 -7.30 -6.77 3.25
CA HIS A 460 -8.13 -6.21 4.34
C HIS A 460 -9.62 -6.21 3.99
N HIS A 461 -9.94 -6.15 2.72
CA HIS A 461 -11.32 -6.01 2.22
C HIS A 461 -11.70 -7.19 1.34
N ALA A 462 -12.94 -7.62 1.48
CA ALA A 462 -13.47 -8.74 0.70
C ALA A 462 -13.55 -8.42 -0.81
N GLU A 463 -13.84 -7.15 -1.14
CA GLU A 463 -13.93 -6.63 -2.51
C GLU A 463 -12.59 -6.52 -3.24
N ASP A 464 -11.48 -6.65 -2.54
CA ASP A 464 -10.14 -6.68 -3.15
C ASP A 464 -9.83 -7.99 -3.88
N ALA A 465 -10.64 -9.01 -3.67
CA ALA A 465 -10.45 -10.33 -4.27
C ALA A 465 -10.38 -10.28 -5.80
N PRO A 466 -9.42 -10.98 -6.43
CA PRO A 466 -9.52 -11.34 -7.85
C PRO A 466 -10.74 -12.24 -8.12
N ASP A 467 -11.21 -12.24 -9.37
CA ASP A 467 -12.41 -13.01 -9.75
C ASP A 467 -12.18 -14.53 -9.71
N CYS A 468 -10.92 -14.98 -9.81
CA CYS A 468 -10.55 -16.40 -9.70
C CYS A 468 -10.70 -16.97 -8.28
N ILE A 469 -10.94 -16.15 -7.25
CA ILE A 469 -11.11 -16.62 -5.87
C ILE A 469 -12.37 -17.46 -5.73
N THR A 470 -12.21 -18.69 -5.22
CA THR A 470 -13.29 -19.66 -5.04
C THR A 470 -13.74 -19.78 -3.58
N HIS A 471 -12.84 -19.51 -2.63
CA HIS A 471 -13.09 -19.70 -1.20
C HIS A 471 -12.55 -18.51 -0.39
N ARG A 472 -13.13 -18.32 0.77
CA ARG A 472 -12.73 -17.26 1.71
C ARG A 472 -12.55 -17.79 3.12
N LEU A 473 -11.48 -17.34 3.78
CA LEU A 473 -11.26 -17.43 5.22
C LEU A 473 -11.32 -16.01 5.80
N ALA A 474 -12.36 -15.72 6.55
CA ALA A 474 -12.54 -14.42 7.20
C ALA A 474 -12.26 -14.50 8.70
N PHE A 475 -11.39 -13.61 9.18
CA PHE A 475 -11.15 -13.37 10.60
C PHE A 475 -12.19 -12.36 11.11
N VAL A 476 -13.14 -12.83 11.89
CA VAL A 476 -14.25 -12.02 12.42
C VAL A 476 -13.99 -11.70 13.88
N PRO A 477 -13.98 -10.43 14.29
CA PRO A 477 -13.80 -10.05 15.70
C PRO A 477 -14.86 -10.70 16.59
N SER A 478 -14.45 -11.29 17.72
CA SER A 478 -15.34 -11.93 18.69
C SER A 478 -14.73 -11.85 20.09
N GLY A 479 -15.36 -11.06 20.98
CA GLY A 479 -14.81 -10.82 22.33
C GLY A 479 -13.39 -10.22 22.26
N ASP A 480 -12.45 -10.83 22.98
CA ASP A 480 -11.04 -10.40 22.99
C ASP A 480 -10.18 -11.03 21.87
N GLY A 481 -10.80 -11.69 20.88
CA GLY A 481 -10.07 -12.40 19.82
C GLY A 481 -10.83 -12.45 18.50
N TYR A 482 -10.62 -13.51 17.74
CA TYR A 482 -11.22 -13.71 16.42
C TYR A 482 -11.84 -15.11 16.30
N THR A 483 -12.95 -15.18 15.60
CA THR A 483 -13.55 -16.42 15.08
C THR A 483 -13.29 -16.50 13.58
N TYR A 484 -13.48 -17.68 13.01
CA TYR A 484 -13.16 -17.94 11.60
C TYR A 484 -14.41 -18.32 10.84
N GLN A 485 -14.65 -17.66 9.72
CA GLN A 485 -15.67 -18.05 8.76
C GLN A 485 -14.99 -18.56 7.49
N LEU A 486 -15.27 -19.81 7.15
CA LEU A 486 -14.68 -20.49 6.00
C LEU A 486 -15.80 -20.96 5.07
N GLY A 487 -15.59 -20.80 3.77
CA GLY A 487 -16.54 -21.30 2.79
C GLY A 487 -16.29 -20.80 1.37
N PRO A 488 -17.07 -21.30 0.42
CA PRO A 488 -17.02 -20.80 -0.94
C PRO A 488 -17.44 -19.33 -0.99
N VAL A 489 -16.88 -18.60 -1.96
CA VAL A 489 -17.34 -17.25 -2.31
C VAL A 489 -18.55 -17.39 -3.22
N ALA A 490 -19.67 -16.74 -2.86
CA ALA A 490 -20.92 -16.78 -3.63
C ALA A 490 -20.80 -15.97 -4.93
#